data_2d9dbe88a87c735d9a709da009577c2a
#
_entry.id   2d9dbe88a87c735d9a709da009577c2a
#
_cell.length_a   1.000
_cell.length_b   1.000
_cell.length_c   1.000
_cell.angle_alpha   90.00
_cell.angle_beta   90.00
_cell.angle_gamma   90.00
#
_symmetry.space_group_name_H-M   'P 1'
#
loop_
_entity.id
_entity.type
_entity.pdbx_description
1 polymer ?
#
loop_
_entity_poly.entity_id
_entity_poly.type
_entity_poly.pdbx_seq_one_letter_code
_entity_poly.pdbx_strand_id
1 'polypeptide(L)'
;EHSRLFIFCNNDDTEVFISSADFMTRNIDARVEVTCPIYDIEIKKDLIETFEIGWKANVKARLHSDKFENLYRKRGEEKPFRAQQEMYNHYQNKLEVITEIL
;
A
#
# COMPACT_ATOMS: atom_id res chain seq x y z
N GLU A 1 3.69 -9.52 -0.64
CA GLU A 1 3.90 -8.07 -0.51
C GLU A 1 4.52 -7.74 0.83
N HIS A 2 5.52 -6.87 0.81
CA HIS A 2 6.29 -6.51 2.02
C HIS A 2 6.26 -5.02 2.34
N SER A 3 5.36 -4.28 1.71
CA SER A 3 5.21 -2.85 1.97
C SER A 3 4.74 -2.61 3.41
N ARG A 4 5.48 -1.80 4.14
CA ARG A 4 5.11 -1.37 5.49
C ARG A 4 4.92 0.14 5.46
N LEU A 5 3.70 0.53 5.23
CA LEU A 5 3.29 1.89 4.94
C LEU A 5 2.18 2.29 5.91
N PHE A 6 2.34 3.44 6.55
CA PHE A 6 1.34 4.01 7.44
C PHE A 6 0.84 5.32 6.87
N ILE A 7 -0.45 5.47 6.74
CA ILE A 7 -1.10 6.68 6.25
C ILE A 7 -2.13 7.13 7.29
N PHE A 8 -1.97 8.34 7.77
CA PHE A 8 -2.89 8.94 8.73
C PHE A 8 -3.57 10.14 8.09
N CYS A 9 -4.89 10.20 8.20
CA CYS A 9 -5.67 11.34 7.69
C CYS A 9 -5.28 12.66 8.34
N ASN A 10 -5.03 12.65 9.64
CA ASN A 10 -4.56 13.79 10.42
C ASN A 10 -5.35 15.09 10.13
N ASN A 11 -6.69 14.98 10.12
CA ASN A 11 -7.59 16.10 9.89
C ASN A 11 -7.30 16.84 8.55
N ASP A 12 -7.24 16.05 7.47
CA ASP A 12 -6.96 16.45 6.09
C ASP A 12 -5.51 16.90 5.81
N ASP A 13 -4.65 16.87 6.81
CA ASP A 13 -3.20 17.04 6.64
C ASP A 13 -2.52 15.67 6.67
N THR A 14 -2.73 14.89 5.62
CA THR A 14 -2.33 13.50 5.53
C THR A 14 -0.84 13.29 5.78
N GLU A 15 -0.52 12.43 6.74
CA GLU A 15 0.85 12.03 7.06
C GLU A 15 1.13 10.62 6.58
N VAL A 16 2.30 10.41 5.98
CA VAL A 16 2.74 9.13 5.44
C VAL A 16 4.08 8.74 6.03
N PHE A 17 4.19 7.49 6.45
CA PHE A 17 5.42 6.92 7.01
C PHE A 17 5.74 5.61 6.30
N ILE A 18 7.01 5.36 6.06
CA ILE A 18 7.52 4.03 5.70
C ILE A 18 8.22 3.43 6.90
N SER A 19 8.15 2.12 7.07
CA SER A 19 8.70 1.45 8.26
C SER A 19 9.31 0.09 7.93
N SER A 20 10.27 -0.30 8.75
CA SER A 20 10.81 -1.66 8.77
C SER A 20 10.00 -2.59 9.67
N ALA A 21 9.12 -2.06 10.53
CA ALA A 21 8.40 -2.81 11.55
C ALA A 21 7.10 -3.44 11.04
N ASP A 22 6.89 -4.70 11.40
CA ASP A 22 5.56 -5.33 11.36
C ASP A 22 4.87 -5.13 12.72
N PHE A 23 3.55 -5.24 12.76
CA PHE A 23 2.79 -5.21 14.01
C PHE A 23 2.88 -6.58 14.72
N MET A 24 4.07 -6.94 15.12
CA MET A 24 4.35 -8.17 15.85
C MET A 24 5.13 -7.84 17.12
N THR A 25 4.92 -8.61 18.17
CA THR A 25 5.59 -8.41 19.46
C THR A 25 7.11 -8.33 19.31
N ARG A 26 7.70 -9.22 18.50
CA ARG A 26 9.15 -9.25 18.27
C ARG A 26 9.68 -7.94 17.63
N ASN A 27 8.89 -7.28 16.79
CA ASN A 27 9.28 -6.03 16.14
C ASN A 27 9.13 -4.84 17.07
N ILE A 28 8.04 -4.79 17.84
CA ILE A 28 7.69 -3.66 18.70
C ILE A 28 8.51 -3.69 20.00
N ASP A 29 8.63 -4.86 20.63
CA ASP A 29 9.18 -5.00 21.98
C ASP A 29 10.65 -5.44 22.01
N ALA A 30 11.16 -6.14 20.99
CA ALA A 30 12.45 -6.82 21.03
C ALA A 30 13.45 -6.41 19.96
N ARG A 31 13.07 -5.59 18.99
CA ARG A 31 13.95 -5.13 17.90
C ARG A 31 14.07 -3.63 17.85
N VAL A 32 15.20 -3.16 17.30
CA VAL A 32 15.34 -1.77 16.87
C VAL A 32 14.78 -1.67 15.45
N GLU A 33 13.75 -0.84 15.27
CA GLU A 33 13.08 -0.62 14.00
C GLU A 33 13.17 0.85 13.59
N VAL A 34 13.06 1.11 12.28
CA VAL A 34 13.08 2.48 11.76
C VAL A 34 11.74 2.80 11.11
N THR A 35 11.17 3.92 11.51
CA THR A 35 9.97 4.49 10.87
C THR A 35 10.32 5.90 10.41
N CYS A 36 10.16 6.14 9.12
CA CYS A 36 10.58 7.38 8.48
C CYS A 36 9.37 8.15 7.97
N PRO A 37 9.17 9.41 8.38
CA PRO A 37 8.13 10.25 7.82
C PRO A 37 8.51 10.69 6.41
N ILE A 38 7.51 10.82 5.53
CA ILE A 38 7.69 11.27 4.16
C ILE A 38 7.12 12.67 4.03
N TYR A 39 7.99 13.65 3.78
CA TYR A 39 7.61 15.06 3.66
C TYR A 39 7.49 15.53 2.22
N ASP A 40 8.22 14.91 1.29
CA ASP A 40 8.13 15.26 -0.13
C ASP A 40 6.75 14.95 -0.68
N ILE A 41 6.11 15.96 -1.26
CA ILE A 41 4.71 15.88 -1.73
C ILE A 41 4.56 14.85 -2.86
N GLU A 42 5.51 14.79 -3.77
CA GLU A 42 5.45 13.86 -4.91
C GLU A 42 5.62 12.41 -4.46
N ILE A 43 6.56 12.16 -3.55
CA ILE A 43 6.77 10.83 -2.97
C ILE A 43 5.57 10.41 -2.13
N LYS A 44 5.04 11.32 -1.32
CA LYS A 44 3.85 11.09 -0.51
C LYS A 44 2.65 10.68 -1.38
N LYS A 45 2.43 11.41 -2.46
CA LYS A 45 1.37 11.12 -3.42
C LYS A 45 1.54 9.74 -4.06
N ASP A 46 2.76 9.39 -4.46
CA ASP A 46 3.06 8.08 -5.04
C ASP A 46 2.76 6.94 -4.06
N LEU A 47 3.15 7.10 -2.80
CA LEU A 47 2.89 6.10 -1.76
C LEU A 47 1.39 5.94 -1.47
N ILE A 48 0.64 7.03 -1.48
CA ILE A 48 -0.83 6.98 -1.33
C ILE A 48 -1.47 6.23 -2.50
N GLU A 49 -1.03 6.50 -3.73
CA GLU A 49 -1.50 5.78 -4.92
C GLU A 49 -1.19 4.28 -4.82
N THR A 50 -0.01 3.93 -4.34
CA THR A 50 0.40 2.54 -4.09
C THR A 50 -0.54 1.85 -3.08
N PHE A 51 -0.88 2.52 -1.99
CA PHE A 51 -1.85 2.03 -1.02
C PHE A 51 -3.22 1.81 -1.67
N GLU A 52 -3.70 2.77 -2.45
CA GLU A 52 -4.99 2.67 -3.13
C GLU A 52 -5.06 1.49 -4.09
N ILE A 53 -3.97 1.20 -4.80
CA ILE A 53 -3.89 0.03 -5.67
C ILE A 53 -4.07 -1.25 -4.85
N GLY A 54 -3.40 -1.37 -3.71
CA GLY A 54 -3.56 -2.50 -2.81
C GLY A 54 -4.99 -2.61 -2.26
N TRP A 55 -5.58 -1.49 -1.89
CA TRP A 55 -6.95 -1.43 -1.36
C TRP A 55 -8.00 -1.89 -2.37
N LYS A 56 -7.82 -1.57 -3.64
CA LYS A 56 -8.75 -1.93 -4.71
C LYS A 56 -8.66 -3.39 -5.16
N ALA A 57 -7.68 -4.15 -4.67
CA ALA A 57 -7.50 -5.55 -5.06
C ALA A 57 -8.77 -6.38 -4.79
N ASN A 58 -9.20 -7.14 -5.79
CA ASN A 58 -10.43 -7.92 -5.71
C ASN A 58 -10.30 -9.34 -6.29
N VAL A 59 -9.10 -9.75 -6.68
CA VAL A 59 -8.87 -11.10 -7.23
C VAL A 59 -8.39 -12.06 -6.14
N LYS A 60 -7.39 -11.69 -5.36
CA LYS A 60 -6.83 -12.54 -4.29
C LYS A 60 -6.94 -11.90 -2.90
N ALA A 61 -7.69 -10.81 -2.79
CA ALA A 61 -7.87 -10.12 -1.52
C ALA A 61 -8.69 -10.97 -0.55
N ARG A 62 -8.27 -10.97 0.71
CA ARG A 62 -8.97 -11.65 1.80
C ARG A 62 -9.57 -10.61 2.73
N LEU A 63 -10.72 -10.95 3.28
CA LEU A 63 -11.35 -10.13 4.30
C LEU A 63 -10.71 -10.45 5.65
N HIS A 64 -10.28 -9.41 6.33
CA HIS A 64 -9.78 -9.52 7.70
C HIS A 64 -10.94 -9.25 8.65
N SER A 65 -11.35 -10.27 9.37
CA SER A 65 -12.48 -10.19 10.32
C SER A 65 -12.09 -10.76 11.67
N ASP A 66 -12.88 -10.41 12.69
CA ASP A 66 -12.69 -10.91 14.06
C ASP A 66 -12.79 -12.43 14.16
N LYS A 67 -13.49 -13.05 13.22
CA LYS A 67 -13.69 -14.49 13.17
C LYS A 67 -12.58 -15.26 12.49
N PHE A 68 -11.61 -14.57 11.86
CA PHE A 68 -10.49 -15.15 11.14
C PHE A 68 -10.90 -16.23 10.13
N GLU A 69 -12.01 -16.05 9.46
CA GLU A 69 -12.57 -17.02 8.50
C GLU A 69 -11.76 -17.13 7.20
N ASN A 70 -10.84 -16.20 6.96
CA ASN A 70 -9.97 -16.18 5.80
C ASN A 70 -10.71 -16.23 4.47
N LEU A 71 -11.83 -15.52 4.41
CA LEU A 71 -12.68 -15.47 3.22
C LEU A 71 -12.11 -14.51 2.17
N TYR A 72 -12.29 -14.86 0.91
CA TYR A 72 -11.96 -13.97 -0.18
C TYR A 72 -12.94 -12.81 -0.26
N ARG A 73 -12.43 -11.63 -0.63
CA ARG A 73 -13.28 -10.51 -1.02
C ARG A 73 -14.08 -10.90 -2.26
N LYS A 74 -15.39 -10.73 -2.21
CA LYS A 74 -16.27 -11.00 -3.36
C LYS A 74 -16.13 -9.87 -4.38
N ARG A 75 -15.80 -10.23 -5.61
CA ARG A 75 -15.66 -9.27 -6.70
C ARG A 75 -17.01 -8.88 -7.32
N GLY A 76 -17.96 -9.82 -7.40
CA GLY A 76 -19.21 -9.60 -8.09
C GLY A 76 -19.00 -9.31 -9.58
N GLU A 77 -19.59 -8.22 -10.07
CA GLU A 77 -19.47 -7.77 -11.46
C GLU A 77 -18.29 -6.81 -11.71
N GLU A 78 -17.52 -6.46 -10.67
CA GLU A 78 -16.35 -5.60 -10.82
C GLU A 78 -15.30 -6.24 -11.74
N LYS A 79 -14.58 -5.40 -12.49
CA LYS A 79 -13.45 -5.89 -13.30
C LYS A 79 -12.38 -6.48 -12.39
N PRO A 80 -11.70 -7.57 -12.82
CA PRO A 80 -10.57 -8.10 -12.05
C PRO A 80 -9.49 -7.05 -11.84
N PHE A 81 -9.08 -6.86 -10.58
CA PHE A 81 -8.04 -5.92 -10.21
C PHE A 81 -7.06 -6.63 -9.27
N ARG A 82 -5.92 -7.05 -9.81
CA ARG A 82 -4.88 -7.73 -9.04
C ARG A 82 -3.80 -6.72 -8.66
N ALA A 83 -3.62 -6.48 -7.37
CA ALA A 83 -2.74 -5.43 -6.86
C ALA A 83 -1.31 -5.51 -7.41
N GLN A 84 -0.69 -6.68 -7.42
CA GLN A 84 0.68 -6.82 -7.90
C GLN A 84 0.83 -6.49 -9.38
N GLN A 85 -0.10 -6.91 -10.21
CA GLN A 85 -0.09 -6.60 -11.64
C GLN A 85 -0.36 -5.13 -11.89
N GLU A 86 -1.32 -4.54 -11.18
CA GLU A 86 -1.66 -3.12 -11.31
C GLU A 86 -0.53 -2.22 -10.78
N MET A 87 0.19 -2.66 -9.75
CA MET A 87 1.37 -1.98 -9.25
C MET A 87 2.48 -1.94 -10.30
N TYR A 88 2.72 -3.07 -10.97
CA TYR A 88 3.67 -3.15 -12.08
C TYR A 88 3.26 -2.18 -13.19
N ASN A 89 1.99 -2.21 -13.60
CA ASN A 89 1.49 -1.34 -14.67
C ASN A 89 1.63 0.15 -14.30
N HIS A 90 1.35 0.50 -13.06
CA HIS A 90 1.47 1.86 -12.53
C HIS A 90 2.89 2.40 -12.69
N TYR A 91 3.89 1.64 -12.29
CA TYR A 91 5.30 2.05 -12.42
C TYR A 91 5.80 1.97 -13.86
N GLN A 92 5.33 1.03 -14.66
CA GLN A 92 5.65 0.93 -16.06
C GLN A 92 5.17 2.18 -16.81
N ASN A 93 3.96 2.63 -16.55
CA ASN A 93 3.41 3.85 -17.16
C ASN A 93 4.20 5.09 -16.76
N LYS A 94 4.64 5.19 -15.51
CA LYS A 94 5.51 6.28 -15.04
C LYS A 94 6.85 6.30 -15.76
N LEU A 95 7.44 5.15 -15.96
CA LEU A 95 8.70 5.02 -16.68
C LEU A 95 8.57 5.47 -18.15
N GLU A 96 7.49 5.10 -18.83
CA GLU A 96 7.21 5.52 -20.20
C GLU A 96 7.06 7.04 -20.30
N VAL A 97 6.34 7.67 -19.39
CA VAL A 97 6.19 9.13 -19.33
C VAL A 97 7.54 9.81 -19.16
N ILE A 98 8.39 9.33 -18.25
CA ILE A 98 9.74 9.87 -18.04
C ILE A 98 10.59 9.71 -19.29
N THR A 99 10.51 8.59 -19.98
CA THR A 99 11.25 8.32 -21.22
C THR A 99 10.83 9.28 -22.33
N GLU A 100 9.54 9.59 -22.44
CA GLU A 100 9.03 10.56 -23.43
C GLU A 100 9.51 12.00 -23.17
N ILE A 101 9.69 12.36 -21.90
CA ILE A 101 10.17 13.70 -21.50
C ILE A 101 11.68 13.84 -21.76
N LEU A 102 12.43 12.77 -21.61
CA LEU A 102 13.88 12.75 -21.82
C LEU A 102 14.22 12.62 -23.30
#